data_d57119eceae74a556d8d31b113e9972e
#
_entry.id   d57119eceae74a556d8d31b113e9972e
#
_cell.length_a   1.000
_cell.length_b   1.000
_cell.length_c   1.000
_cell.angle_alpha   90.00
_cell.angle_beta   90.00
_cell.angle_gamma   90.00
#
_symmetry.space_group_name_H-M   'P 1'
#
loop_
_entity.id
_entity.type
_entity.pdbx_description
1 polymer ?
#
loop_
_entity_poly.entity_id
_entity_poly.type
_entity_poly.pdbx_seq_one_letter_code
_entity_poly.pdbx_strand_id
1 'polypeptide(L)'
;MSLLHFHSLEDLFIVRLRYVPHPAADTVNRLIVAHNRWPMIHDPHWIGYLSLPLLVLGAFGLYALGRRVRPAIAALGVSLTVTGCLYIGGVFGLFTSLMRGLGDVDPRFTDGAIATYAAATADHGAYGLTLTLAQLALLGLAVQAMALWRAPHIPRWATATIILGCALFLAFWDIDNLMIVGEICLFAGLLPISRELRRDYRVT
;
A
#
# COMPACT_ATOMS: atom_id res chain seq x y z
N MET A 1 13.96 -7.74 13.08
CA MET A 1 14.78 -8.15 11.90
C MET A 1 14.13 -7.81 10.56
N SER A 2 12.84 -7.58 10.42
CA SER A 2 12.15 -7.33 9.18
C SER A 2 12.30 -5.92 8.64
N LEU A 3 12.15 -4.93 9.47
CA LEU A 3 12.55 -3.58 9.13
C LEU A 3 14.01 -3.54 8.67
N LEU A 4 14.90 -4.34 9.27
CA LEU A 4 16.31 -4.47 8.86
C LEU A 4 16.48 -5.14 7.49
N HIS A 5 15.62 -6.05 7.08
CA HIS A 5 15.72 -6.69 5.75
C HIS A 5 15.28 -5.74 4.62
N PHE A 6 14.23 -4.96 4.85
CA PHE A 6 13.85 -3.87 3.94
C PHE A 6 14.90 -2.77 3.92
N HIS A 7 15.47 -2.44 5.09
CA HIS A 7 16.59 -1.49 5.16
C HIS A 7 17.84 -1.96 4.40
N SER A 8 18.10 -3.25 4.29
CA SER A 8 19.24 -3.75 3.51
C SER A 8 19.07 -3.58 1.99
N LEU A 9 17.84 -3.67 1.48
CA LEU A 9 17.54 -3.31 0.09
C LEU A 9 17.55 -1.78 -0.11
N GLU A 10 17.10 -1.04 0.88
CA GLU A 10 17.27 0.42 0.95
C GLU A 10 18.76 0.78 0.91
N ASP A 11 19.58 0.16 1.72
CA ASP A 11 21.02 0.42 1.77
C ASP A 11 21.72 0.10 0.45
N LEU A 12 21.30 -0.94 -0.25
CA LEU A 12 21.93 -1.37 -1.51
C LEU A 12 21.56 -0.47 -2.70
N PHE A 13 20.29 0.01 -2.78
CA PHE A 13 19.80 0.72 -3.96
C PHE A 13 19.47 2.20 -3.72
N ILE A 14 19.20 2.62 -2.49
CA ILE A 14 18.55 3.88 -2.18
C ILE A 14 19.38 4.81 -1.29
N VAL A 15 20.34 4.32 -0.52
CA VAL A 15 21.26 5.17 0.25
C VAL A 15 21.92 6.24 -0.62
N ARG A 16 22.13 5.96 -1.89
CA ARG A 16 22.64 6.96 -2.85
C ARG A 16 21.59 7.92 -3.40
N LEU A 17 20.30 7.62 -3.24
CA LEU A 17 19.18 8.47 -3.69
C LEU A 17 18.49 9.19 -2.53
N ARG A 18 18.83 8.85 -1.29
CA ARG A 18 18.23 9.45 -0.11
C ARG A 18 18.76 10.82 0.19
N TYR A 19 17.83 11.74 0.30
CA TYR A 19 18.08 13.10 0.77
C TYR A 19 18.18 13.20 2.30
N VAL A 20 17.67 12.23 3.03
CA VAL A 20 17.63 12.21 4.49
C VAL A 20 18.10 10.84 4.99
N PRO A 21 19.08 10.78 5.90
CA PRO A 21 19.50 9.53 6.52
C PRO A 21 18.30 8.92 7.28
N HIS A 22 18.08 7.63 7.07
CA HIS A 22 17.04 6.90 7.79
C HIS A 22 17.36 6.87 9.27
N PRO A 23 16.47 7.32 10.14
CA PRO A 23 16.71 7.21 11.57
C PRO A 23 16.78 5.73 11.96
N ALA A 24 17.58 5.41 12.97
CA ALA A 24 17.64 4.06 13.50
C ALA A 24 16.24 3.58 13.93
N ALA A 25 15.93 2.29 13.73
CA ALA A 25 14.62 1.72 14.05
C ALA A 25 14.16 2.05 15.48
N ASP A 26 15.07 2.08 16.46
CA ASP A 26 14.76 2.50 17.83
C ASP A 26 14.29 3.96 17.90
N THR A 27 14.92 4.86 17.14
CA THR A 27 14.52 6.27 17.07
C THR A 27 13.14 6.41 16.41
N VAL A 28 12.85 5.65 15.35
CA VAL A 28 11.52 5.62 14.70
C VAL A 28 10.47 5.15 15.70
N ASN A 29 10.72 4.05 16.39
CA ASN A 29 9.79 3.50 17.38
C ASN A 29 9.52 4.48 18.53
N ARG A 30 10.55 5.18 19.01
CA ARG A 30 10.40 6.22 20.04
C ARG A 30 9.60 7.42 19.51
N LEU A 31 9.84 7.83 18.28
CA LEU A 31 9.08 8.91 17.65
C LEU A 31 7.61 8.48 17.44
N ILE A 32 7.36 7.26 17.00
CA ILE A 32 6.01 6.72 16.86
C ILE A 32 5.27 6.77 18.20
N VAL A 33 5.85 6.27 19.25
CA VAL A 33 5.25 6.29 20.61
C VAL A 33 5.07 7.73 21.12
N ALA A 34 6.05 8.60 20.93
CA ALA A 34 5.99 9.98 21.39
C ALA A 34 4.96 10.81 20.60
N HIS A 35 4.81 10.58 19.30
CA HIS A 35 3.94 11.35 18.42
C HIS A 35 2.55 10.71 18.19
N ASN A 36 2.30 9.56 18.78
CA ASN A 36 1.03 8.86 18.62
C ASN A 36 -0.20 9.64 19.15
N ARG A 37 0.04 10.71 19.91
CA ARG A 37 -1.00 11.68 20.32
C ARG A 37 -1.32 12.71 19.25
N TRP A 38 -0.62 12.71 18.12
CA TRP A 38 -0.79 13.69 17.06
C TRP A 38 -1.74 13.16 15.99
N PRO A 39 -2.79 13.92 15.66
CA PRO A 39 -3.74 13.55 14.59
C PRO A 39 -3.07 13.22 13.26
N MET A 40 -1.94 13.88 12.96
CA MET A 40 -1.20 13.72 11.71
C MET A 40 -0.67 12.28 11.44
N ILE A 41 -0.44 11.48 12.46
CA ILE A 41 -0.02 10.07 12.27
C ILE A 41 -1.24 9.15 12.26
N HIS A 42 -2.21 9.44 13.10
CA HIS A 42 -3.40 8.63 13.26
C HIS A 42 -4.39 8.80 12.11
N ASP A 43 -4.63 10.04 11.67
CA ASP A 43 -5.65 10.37 10.67
C ASP A 43 -5.35 9.79 9.27
N PRO A 44 -4.10 9.80 8.74
CA PRO A 44 -3.79 9.17 7.46
C PRO A 44 -4.10 7.68 7.43
N HIS A 45 -3.87 6.94 8.51
CA HIS A 45 -4.17 5.52 8.59
C HIS A 45 -5.69 5.26 8.58
N TRP A 46 -6.49 6.12 9.22
CA TRP A 46 -7.94 6.05 9.14
C TRP A 46 -8.46 6.37 7.75
N ILE A 47 -7.89 7.39 7.09
CA ILE A 47 -8.24 7.73 5.70
C ILE A 47 -7.90 6.53 4.79
N GLY A 48 -6.71 5.93 4.95
CA GLY A 48 -6.31 4.73 4.24
C GLY A 48 -7.30 3.58 4.45
N TYR A 49 -7.67 3.30 5.69
CA TYR A 49 -8.64 2.27 6.02
C TYR A 49 -10.01 2.50 5.37
N LEU A 50 -10.54 3.71 5.49
CA LEU A 50 -11.84 4.10 4.92
C LEU A 50 -11.82 4.14 3.38
N SER A 51 -10.66 4.27 2.75
CA SER A 51 -10.51 4.24 1.30
C SER A 51 -10.53 2.82 0.69
N LEU A 52 -10.34 1.77 1.49
CA LEU A 52 -10.31 0.38 1.00
C LEU A 52 -11.57 -0.05 0.23
N PRO A 53 -12.80 0.28 0.64
CA PRO A 53 -13.99 -0.02 -0.15
C PRO A 53 -13.96 0.63 -1.53
N LEU A 54 -13.42 1.85 -1.65
CA LEU A 54 -13.28 2.55 -2.93
C LEU A 54 -12.23 1.87 -3.81
N LEU A 55 -11.14 1.38 -3.22
CA LEU A 55 -10.13 0.61 -3.94
C LEU A 55 -10.71 -0.70 -4.49
N VAL A 56 -11.49 -1.40 -3.69
CA VAL A 56 -12.20 -2.62 -4.10
C VAL A 56 -13.18 -2.33 -5.24
N LEU A 57 -13.97 -1.27 -5.14
CA LEU A 57 -14.87 -0.84 -6.22
C LEU A 57 -14.10 -0.49 -7.49
N GLY A 58 -12.97 0.21 -7.35
CA GLY A 58 -12.07 0.51 -8.46
C GLY A 58 -11.53 -0.76 -9.13
N ALA A 59 -11.15 -1.77 -8.34
CA ALA A 59 -10.70 -3.05 -8.85
C ALA A 59 -11.78 -3.79 -9.65
N PHE A 60 -13.03 -3.75 -9.20
CA PHE A 60 -14.15 -4.30 -10.00
C PHE A 60 -14.40 -3.50 -11.27
N GLY A 61 -14.20 -2.18 -11.26
CA GLY A 61 -14.25 -1.36 -12.47
C GLY A 61 -13.18 -1.78 -13.49
N LEU A 62 -11.94 -1.96 -13.05
CA LEU A 62 -10.85 -2.47 -13.90
C LEU A 62 -11.15 -3.87 -14.44
N TYR A 63 -11.70 -4.73 -13.59
CA TYR A 63 -12.14 -6.07 -13.99
C TYR A 63 -13.22 -6.01 -15.08
N ALA A 64 -14.21 -5.13 -14.96
CA ALA A 64 -15.29 -4.99 -15.93
C ALA A 64 -14.76 -4.65 -17.33
N LEU A 65 -13.74 -3.82 -17.43
CA LEU A 65 -13.05 -3.52 -18.70
C LEU A 65 -12.14 -4.67 -19.12
N GLY A 66 -11.30 -5.18 -18.21
CA GLY A 66 -10.27 -6.18 -18.51
C GLY A 66 -10.86 -7.53 -18.94
N ARG A 67 -12.02 -7.94 -18.41
CA ARG A 67 -12.67 -9.20 -18.75
C ARG A 67 -13.07 -9.30 -20.24
N ARG A 68 -13.25 -8.16 -20.91
CA ARG A 68 -13.57 -8.10 -22.34
C ARG A 68 -12.35 -8.38 -23.22
N VAL A 69 -11.15 -8.19 -22.69
CA VAL A 69 -9.89 -8.33 -23.42
C VAL A 69 -9.17 -9.62 -23.02
N ARG A 70 -9.02 -9.84 -21.72
CA ARG A 70 -8.31 -10.99 -21.12
C ARG A 70 -8.99 -11.45 -19.83
N PRO A 71 -10.08 -12.22 -19.93
CA PRO A 71 -10.94 -12.55 -18.79
C PRO A 71 -10.20 -13.27 -17.65
N ALA A 72 -9.34 -14.22 -17.94
CA ALA A 72 -8.61 -14.97 -16.92
C ALA A 72 -7.61 -14.09 -16.15
N ILE A 73 -6.87 -13.22 -16.85
CA ILE A 73 -5.91 -12.31 -16.23
C ILE A 73 -6.67 -11.25 -15.40
N ALA A 74 -7.76 -10.72 -15.90
CA ALA A 74 -8.60 -9.77 -15.19
C ALA A 74 -9.20 -10.39 -13.91
N ALA A 75 -9.69 -11.65 -13.99
CA ALA A 75 -10.21 -12.38 -12.83
C ALA A 75 -9.11 -12.64 -11.78
N LEU A 76 -7.93 -13.07 -12.20
CA LEU A 76 -6.79 -13.23 -11.29
C LEU A 76 -6.43 -11.91 -10.62
N GLY A 77 -6.34 -10.83 -11.40
CA GLY A 77 -5.99 -9.51 -10.88
C GLY A 77 -6.98 -9.00 -9.84
N VAL A 78 -8.30 -9.07 -10.11
CA VAL A 78 -9.30 -8.62 -9.13
C VAL A 78 -9.29 -9.49 -7.88
N SER A 79 -9.12 -10.80 -8.00
CA SER A 79 -9.03 -11.71 -6.85
C SER A 79 -7.84 -11.35 -5.96
N LEU A 80 -6.66 -11.13 -6.53
CA LEU A 80 -5.47 -10.70 -5.79
C LEU A 80 -5.69 -9.34 -5.14
N THR A 81 -6.26 -8.36 -5.87
CA THR A 81 -6.49 -7.02 -5.32
C THR A 81 -7.45 -7.08 -4.12
N VAL A 82 -8.58 -7.78 -4.26
CA VAL A 82 -9.57 -7.89 -3.16
C VAL A 82 -8.96 -8.63 -1.96
N THR A 83 -8.27 -9.73 -2.19
CA THR A 83 -7.57 -10.46 -1.13
C THR A 83 -6.58 -9.55 -0.40
N GLY A 84 -5.72 -8.85 -1.15
CA GLY A 84 -4.77 -7.91 -0.56
C GLY A 84 -5.46 -6.79 0.23
N CYS A 85 -6.56 -6.23 -0.26
CA CYS A 85 -7.35 -5.22 0.46
C CYS A 85 -7.89 -5.74 1.80
N LEU A 86 -8.31 -7.01 1.89
CA LEU A 86 -8.75 -7.61 3.15
C LEU A 86 -7.60 -7.65 4.16
N TYR A 87 -6.39 -8.02 3.72
CA TYR A 87 -5.21 -8.03 4.58
C TYR A 87 -4.74 -6.62 4.94
N ILE A 88 -4.79 -5.65 4.01
CA ILE A 88 -4.53 -4.23 4.33
C ILE A 88 -5.49 -3.75 5.41
N GLY A 89 -6.78 -4.07 5.30
CA GLY A 89 -7.78 -3.73 6.32
C GLY A 89 -7.43 -4.31 7.69
N GLY A 90 -6.98 -5.56 7.73
CA GLY A 90 -6.48 -6.20 8.94
C GLY A 90 -5.26 -5.49 9.53
N VAL A 91 -4.26 -5.16 8.70
CA VAL A 91 -3.07 -4.42 9.13
C VAL A 91 -3.43 -3.04 9.67
N PHE A 92 -4.21 -2.26 8.93
CA PHE A 92 -4.60 -0.92 9.38
C PHE A 92 -5.43 -0.97 10.66
N GLY A 93 -6.37 -1.92 10.78
CA GLY A 93 -7.17 -2.07 11.99
C GLY A 93 -6.33 -2.44 13.21
N LEU A 94 -5.42 -3.40 13.06
CA LEU A 94 -4.50 -3.81 14.12
C LEU A 94 -3.52 -2.70 14.48
N PHE A 95 -2.91 -2.09 13.46
CA PHE A 95 -1.91 -1.04 13.63
C PHE A 95 -2.50 0.20 14.30
N THR A 96 -3.63 0.71 13.82
CA THR A 96 -4.28 1.87 14.42
C THR A 96 -4.72 1.62 15.86
N SER A 97 -5.22 0.42 16.16
CA SER A 97 -5.60 0.06 17.53
C SER A 97 -4.39 -0.02 18.45
N LEU A 98 -3.30 -0.64 17.99
CA LEU A 98 -2.04 -0.74 18.73
C LEU A 98 -1.45 0.64 18.98
N MET A 99 -1.37 1.48 17.95
CA MET A 99 -0.85 2.84 18.03
C MET A 99 -1.64 3.69 19.01
N ARG A 100 -2.97 3.60 18.99
CA ARG A 100 -3.81 4.31 19.94
C ARG A 100 -3.53 3.87 21.37
N GLY A 101 -3.45 2.57 21.61
CA GLY A 101 -3.11 2.03 22.94
C GLY A 101 -1.75 2.51 23.44
N LEU A 102 -0.75 2.59 22.55
CA LEU A 102 0.58 3.10 22.90
C LEU A 102 0.58 4.60 23.23
N GLY A 103 -0.30 5.40 22.59
CA GLY A 103 -0.44 6.83 22.88
C GLY A 103 -1.00 7.13 24.27
N ASP A 104 -1.76 6.20 24.83
CA ASP A 104 -2.39 6.32 26.13
C ASP A 104 -1.52 5.75 27.28
N VAL A 105 -0.34 5.19 26.96
CA VAL A 105 0.58 4.62 27.97
C VAL A 105 1.18 5.74 28.82
N ASP A 106 1.23 5.53 30.12
CA ASP A 106 1.95 6.42 31.06
C ASP A 106 3.43 6.53 30.64
N PRO A 107 3.99 7.74 30.58
CA PRO A 107 5.40 7.96 30.20
C PRO A 107 6.41 7.09 30.95
N ARG A 108 6.10 6.66 32.17
CA ARG A 108 6.94 5.75 32.96
C ARG A 108 7.11 4.35 32.35
N PHE A 109 6.19 3.94 31.47
CA PHE A 109 6.20 2.64 30.81
C PHE A 109 6.58 2.70 29.33
N THR A 110 7.10 3.83 28.85
CA THR A 110 7.43 4.04 27.43
C THR A 110 8.36 2.97 26.87
N ASP A 111 9.40 2.57 27.60
CA ASP A 111 10.35 1.53 27.12
C ASP A 111 9.66 0.16 26.99
N GLY A 112 8.79 -0.19 27.93
CA GLY A 112 7.98 -1.40 27.83
C GLY A 112 6.98 -1.36 26.66
N ALA A 113 6.37 -0.21 26.40
CA ALA A 113 5.48 0.00 25.28
C ALA A 113 6.21 -0.15 23.92
N ILE A 114 7.42 0.41 23.81
CA ILE A 114 8.28 0.27 22.63
C ILE A 114 8.67 -1.19 22.41
N ALA A 115 9.07 -1.90 23.46
CA ALA A 115 9.41 -3.31 23.36
C ALA A 115 8.22 -4.15 22.93
N THR A 116 7.03 -3.87 23.46
CA THR A 116 5.78 -4.55 23.07
C THR A 116 5.42 -4.27 21.61
N TYR A 117 5.54 -3.01 21.17
CA TYR A 117 5.32 -2.65 19.78
C TYR A 117 6.30 -3.37 18.85
N ALA A 118 7.60 -3.35 19.17
CA ALA A 118 8.62 -4.03 18.39
C ALA A 118 8.35 -5.54 18.29
N ALA A 119 7.93 -6.17 19.38
CA ALA A 119 7.56 -7.59 19.40
C ALA A 119 6.30 -7.87 18.56
N ALA A 120 5.27 -7.01 18.65
CA ALA A 120 4.02 -7.16 17.91
C ALA A 120 4.20 -6.96 16.40
N THR A 121 5.13 -6.10 16.00
CA THR A 121 5.43 -5.80 14.60
C THR A 121 6.61 -6.61 14.04
N ALA A 122 7.14 -7.57 14.80
CA ALA A 122 8.21 -8.43 14.33
C ALA A 122 7.79 -9.29 13.14
N ASP A 123 8.70 -9.52 12.19
CA ASP A 123 8.47 -10.23 10.92
C ASP A 123 7.94 -11.64 11.01
N HIS A 124 8.18 -12.28 12.11
CA HIS A 124 7.89 -13.70 12.25
C HIS A 124 6.51 -13.98 12.82
N GLY A 125 5.71 -12.93 13.06
CA GLY A 125 4.37 -13.04 13.61
C GLY A 125 3.26 -12.90 12.57
N ALA A 126 2.01 -12.96 13.04
CA ALA A 126 0.82 -12.76 12.21
C ALA A 126 0.81 -11.40 11.51
N TYR A 127 1.44 -10.38 12.11
CA TYR A 127 1.57 -9.06 11.50
C TYR A 127 2.42 -9.09 10.23
N GLY A 128 3.62 -9.67 10.27
CA GLY A 128 4.49 -9.77 9.09
C GLY A 128 3.86 -10.57 7.95
N LEU A 129 3.18 -11.69 8.28
CA LEU A 129 2.44 -12.46 7.28
C LEU A 129 1.31 -11.62 6.67
N THR A 130 0.53 -10.93 7.50
CA THR A 130 -0.58 -10.10 7.04
C THR A 130 -0.09 -8.94 6.16
N LEU A 131 1.02 -8.31 6.53
CA LEU A 131 1.66 -7.25 5.74
C LEU A 131 2.16 -7.77 4.38
N THR A 132 2.76 -8.97 4.36
CA THR A 132 3.19 -9.61 3.11
C THR A 132 2.00 -9.90 2.20
N LEU A 133 0.91 -10.43 2.75
CA LEU A 133 -0.30 -10.73 1.99
C LEU A 133 -1.05 -9.45 1.55
N ALA A 134 -0.91 -8.35 2.27
CA ALA A 134 -1.43 -7.04 1.88
C ALA A 134 -0.84 -6.54 0.55
N GLN A 135 0.40 -6.91 0.24
CA GLN A 135 1.06 -6.56 -1.04
C GLN A 135 0.35 -7.17 -2.27
N LEU A 136 -0.48 -8.21 -2.08
CA LEU A 136 -1.31 -8.76 -3.14
C LEU A 136 -2.26 -7.73 -3.75
N ALA A 137 -2.62 -6.67 -3.02
CA ALA A 137 -3.44 -5.59 -3.57
C ALA A 137 -2.76 -4.89 -4.74
N LEU A 138 -1.49 -4.53 -4.58
CA LEU A 138 -0.69 -3.86 -5.61
C LEU A 138 -0.34 -4.83 -6.75
N LEU A 139 0.03 -6.06 -6.40
CA LEU A 139 0.27 -7.10 -7.40
C LEU A 139 -0.97 -7.35 -8.26
N GLY A 140 -2.12 -7.45 -7.64
CA GLY A 140 -3.40 -7.63 -8.32
C GLY A 140 -3.74 -6.44 -9.24
N LEU A 141 -3.48 -5.21 -8.79
CA LEU A 141 -3.67 -4.02 -9.61
C LEU A 141 -2.74 -4.00 -10.82
N ALA A 142 -1.48 -4.39 -10.67
CA ALA A 142 -0.53 -4.54 -11.78
C ALA A 142 -1.00 -5.61 -12.79
N VAL A 143 -1.51 -6.75 -12.29
CA VAL A 143 -2.08 -7.83 -13.13
C VAL A 143 -3.31 -7.34 -13.89
N GLN A 144 -4.18 -6.55 -13.27
CA GLN A 144 -5.33 -5.93 -13.95
C GLN A 144 -4.87 -4.95 -15.04
N ALA A 145 -3.85 -4.14 -14.77
CA ALA A 145 -3.25 -3.26 -15.78
C ALA A 145 -2.71 -4.07 -16.98
N MET A 146 -2.06 -5.21 -16.73
CA MET A 146 -1.62 -6.11 -17.81
C MET A 146 -2.80 -6.70 -18.60
N ALA A 147 -3.95 -6.96 -17.99
CA ALA A 147 -5.15 -7.37 -18.70
C ALA A 147 -5.61 -6.31 -19.70
N LEU A 148 -5.47 -5.03 -19.34
CA LEU A 148 -5.87 -3.87 -20.14
C LEU A 148 -4.84 -3.46 -21.19
N TRP A 149 -3.62 -4.03 -21.19
CA TRP A 149 -2.53 -3.64 -22.10
C TRP A 149 -2.88 -3.61 -23.59
N ARG A 150 -3.82 -4.45 -24.01
CA ARG A 150 -4.29 -4.56 -25.39
C ARG A 150 -5.69 -3.98 -25.61
N ALA A 151 -6.25 -3.30 -24.63
CA ALA A 151 -7.56 -2.65 -24.77
C ALA A 151 -7.46 -1.49 -25.78
N PRO A 152 -8.30 -1.43 -26.81
CA PRO A 152 -8.13 -0.49 -27.94
C PRO A 152 -8.30 0.98 -27.54
N HIS A 153 -9.08 1.25 -26.48
CA HIS A 153 -9.40 2.62 -26.03
C HIS A 153 -8.55 3.07 -24.84
N ILE A 154 -7.68 2.20 -24.33
CA ILE A 154 -6.81 2.52 -23.19
C ILE A 154 -5.39 2.69 -23.71
N PRO A 155 -4.78 3.88 -23.51
CA PRO A 155 -3.41 4.10 -23.96
C PRO A 155 -2.42 3.25 -23.16
N ARG A 156 -1.48 2.61 -23.83
CA ARG A 156 -0.49 1.70 -23.21
C ARG A 156 0.35 2.38 -22.13
N TRP A 157 0.60 3.67 -22.27
CA TRP A 157 1.33 4.42 -21.23
C TRP A 157 0.57 4.42 -19.91
N ALA A 158 -0.78 4.45 -19.92
CA ALA A 158 -1.58 4.42 -18.70
C ALA A 158 -1.42 3.10 -17.95
N THR A 159 -1.45 1.98 -18.66
CA THR A 159 -1.20 0.67 -18.05
C THR A 159 0.25 0.51 -17.58
N ALA A 160 1.22 1.05 -18.34
CA ALA A 160 2.63 1.05 -17.97
C ALA A 160 2.88 1.86 -16.67
N THR A 161 2.27 3.04 -16.54
CA THR A 161 2.40 3.87 -15.34
C THR A 161 1.75 3.23 -14.12
N ILE A 162 0.64 2.51 -14.26
CA ILE A 162 0.07 1.73 -13.15
C ILE A 162 1.05 0.63 -12.71
N ILE A 163 1.60 -0.13 -13.65
CA ILE A 163 2.57 -1.20 -13.33
C ILE A 163 3.81 -0.59 -12.64
N LEU A 164 4.33 0.52 -13.16
CA LEU A 164 5.45 1.23 -12.55
C LEU A 164 5.11 1.72 -11.14
N GLY A 165 3.94 2.32 -10.95
CA GLY A 165 3.48 2.77 -9.64
C GLY A 165 3.40 1.62 -8.63
N CYS A 166 2.81 0.49 -9.03
CA CYS A 166 2.78 -0.72 -8.19
C CYS A 166 4.19 -1.24 -7.87
N ALA A 167 5.09 -1.26 -8.86
CA ALA A 167 6.47 -1.70 -8.65
C ALA A 167 7.24 -0.78 -7.69
N LEU A 168 7.06 0.53 -7.80
CA LEU A 168 7.64 1.50 -6.86
C LEU A 168 7.12 1.29 -5.44
N PHE A 169 5.82 1.08 -5.29
CA PHE A 169 5.25 0.77 -3.98
C PHE A 169 5.79 -0.53 -3.40
N LEU A 170 5.86 -1.60 -4.19
CA LEU A 170 6.34 -2.90 -3.71
C LEU A 170 7.84 -2.89 -3.39
N ALA A 171 8.63 -2.13 -4.15
CA ALA A 171 10.08 -2.04 -3.96
C ALA A 171 10.47 -1.09 -2.83
N PHE A 172 9.65 -0.07 -2.56
CA PHE A 172 10.00 1.05 -1.69
C PHE A 172 8.91 1.35 -0.65
N TRP A 173 8.25 0.31 -0.18
CA TRP A 173 7.09 0.36 0.70
C TRP A 173 7.23 1.30 1.92
N ASP A 174 8.43 1.54 2.40
CA ASP A 174 8.68 2.32 3.59
C ASP A 174 9.45 3.63 3.32
N ILE A 175 9.49 4.08 2.06
CA ILE A 175 10.21 5.29 1.67
C ILE A 175 9.23 6.32 1.13
N ASP A 176 8.77 7.20 2.00
CA ASP A 176 7.74 8.19 1.76
C ASP A 176 7.89 8.93 0.42
N ASN A 177 9.09 9.37 0.09
CA ASN A 177 9.33 10.12 -1.16
C ASN A 177 9.11 9.30 -2.43
N LEU A 178 9.46 8.01 -2.40
CA LEU A 178 9.27 7.11 -3.55
C LEU A 178 7.85 6.55 -3.60
N MET A 179 7.20 6.38 -2.45
CA MET A 179 5.77 6.09 -2.39
C MET A 179 4.97 7.19 -3.06
N ILE A 180 5.26 8.47 -2.80
CA ILE A 180 4.59 9.61 -3.47
C ILE A 180 4.74 9.53 -5.00
N VAL A 181 5.93 9.19 -5.50
CA VAL A 181 6.13 8.99 -6.94
C VAL A 181 5.29 7.83 -7.46
N GLY A 182 5.22 6.73 -6.71
CA GLY A 182 4.36 5.59 -7.01
C GLY A 182 2.89 5.98 -7.07
N GLU A 183 2.40 6.77 -6.11
CA GLU A 183 1.03 7.29 -6.07
C GLU A 183 0.70 8.17 -7.27
N ILE A 184 1.60 9.08 -7.63
CA ILE A 184 1.44 9.93 -8.82
C ILE A 184 1.35 9.07 -10.09
N CYS A 185 2.18 8.05 -10.22
CA CYS A 185 2.13 7.11 -11.33
C CYS A 185 0.79 6.36 -11.37
N LEU A 186 0.31 5.84 -10.24
CA LEU A 186 -0.98 5.16 -10.15
C LEU A 186 -2.12 6.10 -10.54
N PHE A 187 -2.16 7.30 -9.98
CA PHE A 187 -3.19 8.29 -10.28
C PHE A 187 -3.19 8.67 -11.78
N ALA A 188 -2.01 8.98 -12.33
CA ALA A 188 -1.86 9.32 -13.74
C ALA A 188 -2.32 8.20 -14.67
N GLY A 189 -2.00 6.94 -14.33
CA GLY A 189 -2.40 5.79 -15.12
C GLY A 189 -3.89 5.44 -14.99
N LEU A 190 -4.49 5.64 -13.82
CA LEU A 190 -5.91 5.35 -13.59
C LEU A 190 -6.85 6.40 -14.20
N LEU A 191 -6.39 7.64 -14.39
CA LEU A 191 -7.22 8.73 -14.89
C LEU A 191 -7.84 8.46 -16.28
N PRO A 192 -7.09 8.04 -17.33
CA PRO A 192 -7.69 7.72 -18.63
C PRO A 192 -8.61 6.49 -18.55
N ILE A 193 -8.31 5.51 -17.69
CA ILE A 193 -9.14 4.32 -17.50
C ILE A 193 -10.49 4.69 -16.87
N SER A 194 -10.49 5.60 -15.91
CA SER A 194 -11.73 6.10 -15.27
C SER A 194 -12.63 6.84 -16.26
N ARG A 195 -12.05 7.54 -17.24
CA ARG A 195 -12.80 8.19 -18.32
C ARG A 195 -13.47 7.16 -19.22
N GLU A 196 -12.78 6.08 -19.55
CA GLU A 196 -13.34 5.01 -20.37
C GLU A 196 -14.48 4.28 -19.66
N LEU A 197 -14.34 3.98 -18.36
CA LEU A 197 -15.42 3.44 -17.55
C LEU A 197 -16.68 4.31 -17.60
N ARG A 198 -16.53 5.62 -17.47
CA ARG A 198 -17.69 6.55 -17.55
C ARG A 198 -18.35 6.56 -18.92
N ARG A 199 -17.58 6.38 -20.00
CA ARG A 199 -18.15 6.28 -21.36
C ARG A 199 -18.98 5.03 -21.52
N ASP A 200 -18.48 3.92 -21.02
CA ASP A 200 -19.12 2.62 -21.10
C ASP A 200 -20.50 2.61 -20.38
N TYR A 201 -20.56 3.23 -19.20
CA TYR A 201 -21.83 3.36 -18.44
C TYR A 201 -22.86 4.32 -19.04
N ARG A 202 -22.48 5.19 -19.95
CA ARG A 202 -23.42 6.10 -20.62
C ARG A 202 -24.08 5.51 -21.86
N VAL A 203 -23.56 4.39 -22.35
CA VAL A 203 -24.02 3.72 -23.59
C VAL A 203 -24.92 2.53 -23.28
N THR A 204 -24.93 2.06 -22.04
CA THR A 204 -25.82 1.01 -21.51
C THR A 204 -27.03 1.63 -20.81
#